data_45b023ac12d7d1c8d17eb401222d7f65
#
_entry.id   45b023ac12d7d1c8d17eb401222d7f65
#
_cell.length_a   1.000
_cell.length_b   1.000
_cell.length_c   1.000
_cell.angle_alpha   90.00
_cell.angle_beta   90.00
_cell.angle_gamma   90.00
#
_symmetry.space_group_name_H-M   'P 1'
#
loop_
_entity.id
_entity.type
_entity.pdbx_description
1 polymer ?
#
loop_
_entity_poly.entity_id
_entity_poly.type
_entity_poly.pdbx_seq_one_letter_code
_entity_poly.pdbx_strand_id
1 'polypeptide(L)'
;GEISAGAGIGTNGGAVMFGVNENNFLGRGIEFGSNLSISGETLKGLVSLNNPNYKGTNKSLDVSVENSTTDRLDNFGYKSSKTGFNVGSGFEYYNNLYLNIGVSTYLEKLEINNSTATETLKKQDGTYFDTFLNYTFAYDMRNQRYKPTDGYISRFTQNVPLISDSYDLKNTYDLKIYNQFFNE
;
A
#
# COMPACT_ATOMS: atom_id res chain seq x y z
N GLY A 1 -11.06 2.64 -19.76
CA GLY A 1 -11.31 2.28 -18.35
C GLY A 1 -11.75 0.84 -18.19
N GLU A 2 -11.47 0.28 -17.05
CA GLU A 2 -11.84 -1.09 -16.68
C GLU A 2 -12.62 -1.04 -15.37
N ILE A 3 -13.75 -1.77 -15.33
CA ILE A 3 -14.54 -1.96 -14.12
C ILE A 3 -14.49 -3.44 -13.77
N SER A 4 -14.18 -3.73 -12.53
CA SER A 4 -14.13 -5.09 -11.98
C SER A 4 -15.08 -5.23 -10.78
N ALA A 5 -15.69 -6.41 -10.67
CA ALA A 5 -16.45 -6.80 -9.50
C ALA A 5 -16.13 -8.26 -9.18
N GLY A 6 -16.00 -8.57 -7.91
CA GLY A 6 -15.71 -9.91 -7.43
C GLY A 6 -16.44 -10.21 -6.13
N ALA A 7 -16.70 -11.50 -5.90
CA ALA A 7 -17.19 -11.97 -4.63
C ALA A 7 -16.44 -13.24 -4.27
N GLY A 8 -16.18 -13.44 -2.99
CA GLY A 8 -15.46 -14.60 -2.46
C GLY A 8 -15.97 -14.98 -1.07
N ILE A 9 -15.71 -16.23 -0.69
CA ILE A 9 -15.99 -16.73 0.65
C ILE A 9 -14.68 -17.22 1.25
N GLY A 10 -14.37 -16.76 2.44
CA GLY A 10 -13.18 -17.14 3.21
C GLY A 10 -13.54 -17.55 4.63
N THR A 11 -12.52 -17.80 5.45
CA THR A 11 -12.68 -18.17 6.87
C THR A 11 -13.38 -17.10 7.70
N ASN A 12 -13.33 -15.82 7.25
CA ASN A 12 -13.97 -14.68 7.91
C ASN A 12 -15.32 -14.27 7.25
N GLY A 13 -15.96 -15.20 6.50
CA GLY A 13 -17.22 -14.94 5.83
C GLY A 13 -17.10 -14.52 4.37
N GLY A 14 -18.20 -14.01 3.81
CA GLY A 14 -18.26 -13.50 2.43
C GLY A 14 -17.62 -12.11 2.31
N ALA A 15 -16.98 -11.85 1.18
CA ALA A 15 -16.46 -10.54 0.80
C ALA A 15 -16.90 -10.19 -0.63
N VAL A 16 -17.18 -8.91 -0.85
CA VAL A 16 -17.47 -8.33 -2.18
C VAL A 16 -16.43 -7.25 -2.45
N MET A 17 -15.95 -7.22 -3.69
CA MET A 17 -14.95 -6.25 -4.14
C MET A 17 -15.43 -5.56 -5.41
N PHE A 18 -15.17 -4.25 -5.48
CA PHE A 18 -15.42 -3.42 -6.66
C PHE A 18 -14.16 -2.64 -6.97
N GLY A 19 -13.82 -2.57 -8.24
CA GLY A 19 -12.67 -1.81 -8.72
C GLY A 19 -12.98 -1.03 -9.98
N VAL A 20 -12.37 0.14 -10.09
CA VAL A 20 -12.34 0.96 -11.30
C VAL A 20 -10.91 1.33 -11.57
N ASN A 21 -10.43 1.05 -12.78
CA ASN A 21 -9.09 1.43 -13.22
C ASN A 21 -9.20 2.17 -14.56
N GLU A 22 -8.53 3.30 -14.68
CA GLU A 22 -8.44 4.10 -15.89
C GLU A 22 -6.99 4.52 -16.11
N ASN A 23 -6.38 4.07 -17.21
CA ASN A 23 -4.97 4.31 -17.50
C ASN A 23 -4.70 5.65 -18.20
N ASN A 24 -5.74 6.35 -18.61
CA ASN A 24 -5.64 7.64 -19.29
C ASN A 24 -6.68 8.62 -18.79
N PHE A 25 -6.72 8.80 -17.47
CA PHE A 25 -7.67 9.67 -16.80
C PHE A 25 -7.57 11.11 -17.34
N LEU A 26 -8.70 11.65 -17.78
CA LEU A 26 -8.83 12.96 -18.43
C LEU A 26 -7.98 13.12 -19.70
N GLY A 27 -7.57 12.03 -20.37
CA GLY A 27 -6.74 12.09 -21.55
C GLY A 27 -5.30 12.54 -21.33
N ARG A 28 -4.81 12.45 -20.08
CA ARG A 28 -3.49 12.96 -19.67
C ARG A 28 -2.45 11.89 -19.37
N GLY A 29 -2.75 10.62 -19.65
CA GLY A 29 -1.87 9.50 -19.29
C GLY A 29 -1.70 9.32 -17.78
N ILE A 30 -2.64 9.84 -16.99
CA ILE A 30 -2.71 9.63 -15.55
C ILE A 30 -3.47 8.35 -15.30
N GLU A 31 -2.94 7.49 -14.47
CA GLU A 31 -3.60 6.28 -14.01
C GLU A 31 -4.46 6.61 -12.78
N PHE A 32 -5.74 6.31 -12.87
CA PHE A 32 -6.68 6.39 -11.75
C PHE A 32 -7.06 5.00 -11.32
N GLY A 33 -7.01 4.74 -10.03
CA GLY A 33 -7.47 3.50 -9.41
C GLY A 33 -8.44 3.78 -8.26
N SER A 34 -9.53 3.02 -8.17
CA SER A 34 -10.41 3.01 -7.02
C SER A 34 -10.82 1.58 -6.71
N ASN A 35 -10.63 1.16 -5.47
CA ASN A 35 -10.97 -0.17 -5.01
C ASN A 35 -11.76 -0.10 -3.71
N LEU A 36 -12.84 -0.87 -3.63
CA LEU A 36 -13.68 -1.02 -2.46
C LEU A 36 -13.83 -2.52 -2.15
N SER A 37 -13.56 -2.91 -0.92
CA SER A 37 -13.74 -4.27 -0.42
C SER A 37 -14.61 -4.24 0.84
N ILE A 38 -15.65 -5.03 0.85
CA ILE A 38 -16.62 -5.12 1.94
C ILE A 38 -16.75 -6.56 2.37
N SER A 39 -16.60 -6.83 3.65
CA SER A 39 -16.91 -8.11 4.29
C SER A 39 -17.72 -7.89 5.56
N GLY A 40 -18.10 -8.97 6.25
CA GLY A 40 -18.86 -8.85 7.51
C GLY A 40 -18.16 -8.06 8.61
N GLU A 41 -16.82 -8.10 8.66
CA GLU A 41 -16.02 -7.43 9.69
C GLU A 41 -15.15 -6.28 9.15
N THR A 42 -15.00 -6.16 7.82
CA THR A 42 -14.00 -5.25 7.25
C THR A 42 -14.55 -4.46 6.08
N LEU A 43 -14.32 -3.16 6.10
CA LEU A 43 -14.53 -2.24 4.98
C LEU A 43 -13.19 -1.62 4.61
N LYS A 44 -12.77 -1.78 3.35
CA LYS A 44 -11.54 -1.16 2.83
C LYS A 44 -11.84 -0.39 1.57
N GLY A 45 -11.39 0.86 1.52
CA GLY A 45 -11.46 1.74 0.36
C GLY A 45 -10.08 2.28 0.04
N LEU A 46 -9.74 2.35 -1.25
CA LEU A 46 -8.53 2.98 -1.77
C LEU A 46 -8.89 3.78 -3.00
N VAL A 47 -8.39 5.00 -3.08
CA VAL A 47 -8.38 5.82 -4.30
C VAL A 47 -6.94 6.25 -4.56
N SER A 48 -6.48 6.08 -5.77
CA SER A 48 -5.11 6.40 -6.17
C SER A 48 -5.05 7.11 -7.52
N LEU A 49 -4.08 8.00 -7.65
CA LEU A 49 -3.69 8.67 -8.89
C LEU A 49 -2.18 8.47 -9.05
N ASN A 50 -1.77 7.98 -10.20
CA ASN A 50 -0.37 7.88 -10.59
C ASN A 50 -0.16 8.63 -11.90
N ASN A 51 0.69 9.64 -11.87
CA ASN A 51 1.16 10.33 -13.08
C ASN A 51 2.60 9.90 -13.36
N PRO A 52 2.84 8.99 -14.31
CA PRO A 52 4.18 8.44 -14.57
C PRO A 52 5.15 9.46 -15.17
N ASN A 53 4.64 10.52 -15.79
CA ASN A 53 5.43 11.57 -16.45
C ASN A 53 5.04 12.95 -15.93
N TYR A 54 5.15 13.16 -14.63
CA TYR A 54 4.73 14.40 -14.00
C TYR A 54 5.42 15.62 -14.62
N LYS A 55 4.61 16.58 -15.10
CA LYS A 55 5.07 17.79 -15.82
C LYS A 55 5.98 17.49 -17.02
N GLY A 56 5.79 16.36 -17.70
CA GLY A 56 6.62 15.97 -18.85
C GLY A 56 8.05 15.53 -18.47
N THR A 57 8.28 15.18 -17.23
CA THR A 57 9.57 14.66 -16.76
C THR A 57 9.54 13.13 -16.67
N ASN A 58 10.72 12.50 -16.47
CA ASN A 58 10.82 11.06 -16.20
C ASN A 58 10.57 10.73 -14.71
N LYS A 59 9.82 11.59 -14.01
CA LYS A 59 9.47 11.39 -12.61
C LYS A 59 7.98 11.10 -12.49
N SER A 60 7.64 10.09 -11.70
CA SER A 60 6.24 9.86 -11.34
C SER A 60 5.79 10.78 -10.21
N LEU A 61 4.50 11.01 -10.12
CA LEU A 61 3.83 11.55 -8.95
C LEU A 61 2.69 10.61 -8.60
N ASP A 62 2.74 10.05 -7.40
CA ASP A 62 1.78 9.12 -6.85
C ASP A 62 1.06 9.78 -5.69
N VAL A 63 -0.27 9.73 -5.68
CA VAL A 63 -1.10 10.22 -4.59
C VAL A 63 -2.17 9.17 -4.30
N SER A 64 -2.37 8.82 -3.04
CA SER A 64 -3.45 7.93 -2.66
C SER A 64 -4.08 8.29 -1.33
N VAL A 65 -5.35 7.94 -1.20
CA VAL A 65 -6.11 7.97 0.04
C VAL A 65 -6.70 6.60 0.27
N GLU A 66 -6.53 6.09 1.48
CA GLU A 66 -7.06 4.80 1.89
C GLU A 66 -7.83 4.89 3.20
N ASN A 67 -8.84 4.06 3.33
CA ASN A 67 -9.53 3.83 4.59
C ASN A 67 -9.69 2.33 4.81
N SER A 68 -9.43 1.88 6.01
CA SER A 68 -9.65 0.50 6.42
C SER A 68 -10.32 0.50 7.80
N THR A 69 -11.52 -0.05 7.86
CA THR A 69 -12.23 -0.27 9.13
C THR A 69 -12.38 -1.77 9.36
N THR A 70 -11.99 -2.23 10.55
CA THR A 70 -12.19 -3.60 11.00
C THR A 70 -13.01 -3.55 12.28
N ASP A 71 -14.21 -4.13 12.25
CA ASP A 71 -15.13 -4.18 13.38
C ASP A 71 -15.18 -5.59 13.95
N ARG A 72 -14.63 -5.76 15.14
CA ARG A 72 -14.57 -6.99 15.92
C ARG A 72 -14.95 -6.74 17.39
N LEU A 73 -15.80 -5.73 17.62
CA LEU A 73 -16.22 -5.36 18.96
C LEU A 73 -16.88 -6.50 19.71
N ASP A 74 -17.74 -7.26 19.03
CA ASP A 74 -18.52 -8.34 19.68
C ASP A 74 -17.64 -9.58 19.95
N ASN A 75 -16.77 -9.96 19.02
CA ASN A 75 -16.00 -11.19 19.10
C ASN A 75 -14.66 -11.03 19.81
N PHE A 76 -13.98 -9.92 19.62
CA PHE A 76 -12.61 -9.69 20.11
C PHE A 76 -12.46 -8.40 20.92
N GLY A 77 -13.53 -7.62 21.06
CA GLY A 77 -13.55 -6.43 21.90
C GLY A 77 -12.87 -5.20 21.31
N TYR A 78 -12.67 -5.11 20.00
CA TYR A 78 -12.06 -3.94 19.36
C TYR A 78 -12.66 -3.60 18.01
N LYS A 79 -12.59 -2.30 17.68
CA LYS A 79 -12.83 -1.76 16.34
C LYS A 79 -11.70 -0.81 15.99
N SER A 80 -11.06 -1.04 14.84
CA SER A 80 -10.01 -0.17 14.31
C SER A 80 -10.51 0.50 13.04
N SER A 81 -10.34 1.82 12.95
CA SER A 81 -10.57 2.60 11.73
C SER A 81 -9.30 3.40 11.42
N LYS A 82 -8.68 3.10 10.29
CA LYS A 82 -7.44 3.73 9.84
C LYS A 82 -7.67 4.44 8.52
N THR A 83 -7.37 5.74 8.49
CA THR A 83 -7.38 6.55 7.27
C THR A 83 -5.96 6.96 6.95
N GLY A 84 -5.52 6.71 5.73
CA GLY A 84 -4.19 7.01 5.23
C GLY A 84 -4.20 7.97 4.06
N PHE A 85 -3.22 8.85 4.02
CA PHE A 85 -2.90 9.69 2.87
C PHE A 85 -1.43 9.49 2.51
N ASN A 86 -1.15 9.24 1.22
CA ASN A 86 0.20 9.00 0.73
C ASN A 86 0.47 9.90 -0.46
N VAL A 87 1.68 10.45 -0.50
CA VAL A 87 2.22 11.15 -1.66
C VAL A 87 3.65 10.71 -1.89
N GLY A 88 4.00 10.42 -3.14
CA GLY A 88 5.33 9.92 -3.49
C GLY A 88 5.74 10.31 -4.89
N SER A 89 7.01 10.10 -5.19
CA SER A 89 7.61 10.28 -6.50
C SER A 89 8.65 9.20 -6.74
N GLY A 90 8.67 8.65 -7.96
CA GLY A 90 9.65 7.66 -8.39
C GLY A 90 10.39 8.14 -9.62
N PHE A 91 11.70 7.87 -9.69
CA PHE A 91 12.54 8.21 -10.83
C PHE A 91 13.80 7.36 -10.87
N GLU A 92 14.40 7.26 -12.03
CA GLU A 92 15.72 6.68 -12.18
C GLU A 92 16.77 7.67 -11.67
N TYR A 93 17.40 7.34 -10.54
CA TYR A 93 18.41 8.17 -9.89
C TYR A 93 19.78 8.01 -10.56
N TYR A 94 20.12 6.78 -10.94
CA TYR A 94 21.31 6.41 -11.67
C TYR A 94 20.98 5.22 -12.57
N ASN A 95 21.81 4.92 -13.55
CA ASN A 95 21.56 3.82 -14.50
C ASN A 95 21.12 2.53 -13.80
N ASN A 96 19.91 2.06 -14.11
CA ASN A 96 19.25 0.90 -13.50
C ASN A 96 18.97 1.01 -11.98
N LEU A 97 19.26 2.16 -11.36
CA LEU A 97 18.97 2.42 -9.96
C LEU A 97 17.79 3.38 -9.84
N TYR A 98 16.67 2.89 -9.36
CA TYR A 98 15.42 3.64 -9.18
C TYR A 98 15.27 4.04 -7.72
N LEU A 99 14.88 5.29 -7.49
CA LEU A 99 14.50 5.80 -6.19
C LEU A 99 13.01 6.13 -6.20
N ASN A 100 12.28 5.56 -5.25
CA ASN A 100 10.95 6.00 -4.88
C ASN A 100 11.03 6.64 -3.49
N ILE A 101 10.49 7.83 -3.34
CA ILE A 101 10.45 8.57 -2.08
C ILE A 101 9.07 9.13 -1.87
N GLY A 102 8.56 9.07 -0.64
CA GLY A 102 7.23 9.57 -0.34
C GLY A 102 7.00 9.80 1.15
N VAL A 103 5.86 10.40 1.44
CA VAL A 103 5.37 10.62 2.81
C VAL A 103 4.01 9.95 2.93
N SER A 104 3.84 9.19 3.99
CA SER A 104 2.57 8.54 4.37
C SER A 104 2.13 9.06 5.72
N THR A 105 0.88 9.49 5.81
CA THR A 105 0.26 9.94 7.06
C THR A 105 -0.98 9.10 7.35
N TYR A 106 -1.11 8.62 8.57
CA TYR A 106 -2.21 7.79 9.03
C TYR A 106 -2.86 8.38 10.28
N LEU A 107 -4.18 8.35 10.28
CA LEU A 107 -5.01 8.56 11.46
C LEU A 107 -5.70 7.25 11.76
N GLU A 108 -5.38 6.65 12.90
CA GLU A 108 -5.98 5.41 13.38
C GLU A 108 -6.77 5.65 14.65
N LYS A 109 -8.03 5.23 14.67
CA LYS A 109 -8.89 5.24 15.84
C LYS A 109 -9.14 3.79 16.24
N LEU A 110 -8.74 3.46 17.47
CA LEU A 110 -8.99 2.16 18.10
C LEU A 110 -10.03 2.34 19.19
N GLU A 111 -11.16 1.68 19.05
CA GLU A 111 -12.26 1.64 20.05
C GLU A 111 -12.26 0.26 20.72
N ILE A 112 -12.36 0.24 22.04
CA ILE A 112 -12.26 -0.98 22.83
C ILE A 112 -13.56 -1.23 23.61
N ASN A 113 -14.08 -2.45 23.51
CA ASN A 113 -15.17 -2.93 24.35
C ASN A 113 -14.62 -3.56 25.62
N ASN A 114 -14.76 -2.87 26.74
CA ASN A 114 -14.20 -3.29 28.03
C ASN A 114 -14.74 -4.64 28.55
N SER A 115 -15.88 -5.10 28.06
CA SER A 115 -16.47 -6.37 28.51
C SER A 115 -15.86 -7.60 27.81
N THR A 116 -15.37 -7.45 26.59
CA THR A 116 -14.85 -8.56 25.76
C THR A 116 -13.35 -8.47 25.49
N ALA A 117 -12.75 -7.29 25.64
CA ALA A 117 -11.33 -7.06 25.35
C ALA A 117 -10.40 -7.60 26.45
N THR A 118 -9.21 -8.05 26.04
CA THR A 118 -8.12 -8.41 26.94
C THR A 118 -7.55 -7.18 27.65
N GLU A 119 -6.94 -7.37 28.83
CA GLU A 119 -6.33 -6.25 29.60
C GLU A 119 -5.22 -5.51 28.82
N THR A 120 -4.50 -6.21 27.96
CA THR A 120 -3.48 -5.58 27.10
C THR A 120 -4.12 -4.69 26.03
N LEU A 121 -5.25 -5.11 25.49
CA LEU A 121 -5.97 -4.37 24.44
C LEU A 121 -6.66 -3.13 25.00
N LYS A 122 -7.19 -3.20 26.22
CA LYS A 122 -7.83 -2.06 26.92
C LYS A 122 -6.91 -0.85 27.08
N LYS A 123 -5.59 -1.07 27.15
CA LYS A 123 -4.59 0.00 27.26
C LYS A 123 -4.30 0.69 25.91
N GLN A 124 -4.83 0.17 24.83
CA GLN A 124 -4.59 0.68 23.47
C GLN A 124 -5.77 1.48 22.92
N ASP A 125 -6.82 1.71 23.72
CA ASP A 125 -7.93 2.57 23.33
C ASP A 125 -7.45 3.99 23.06
N GLY A 126 -7.78 4.55 21.89
CA GLY A 126 -7.35 5.90 21.57
C GLY A 126 -7.30 6.22 20.08
N THR A 127 -6.76 7.39 19.80
CA THR A 127 -6.53 7.88 18.46
C THR A 127 -5.03 8.14 18.28
N TYR A 128 -4.48 7.57 17.22
CA TYR A 128 -3.05 7.59 16.90
C TYR A 128 -2.85 8.34 15.57
N PHE A 129 -1.83 9.16 15.54
CA PHE A 129 -1.43 9.90 14.34
C PHE A 129 0.02 9.59 14.00
N ASP A 130 0.23 8.97 12.85
CA ASP A 130 1.55 8.54 12.40
C ASP A 130 1.88 9.20 11.06
N THR A 131 3.12 9.68 10.92
CA THR A 131 3.67 10.16 9.66
C THR A 131 5.05 9.54 9.45
N PHE A 132 5.23 8.96 8.27
CA PHE A 132 6.46 8.28 7.86
C PHE A 132 7.04 8.90 6.59
N LEU A 133 8.36 9.01 6.56
CA LEU A 133 9.11 9.14 5.32
C LEU A 133 9.42 7.74 4.80
N ASN A 134 8.99 7.44 3.58
CA ASN A 134 9.22 6.15 2.95
C ASN A 134 10.19 6.34 1.79
N TYR A 135 11.19 5.49 1.67
CA TYR A 135 11.98 5.45 0.46
C TYR A 135 12.39 4.03 0.09
N THR A 136 12.52 3.81 -1.21
CA THR A 136 12.92 2.52 -1.79
C THR A 136 13.98 2.76 -2.83
N PHE A 137 15.14 2.15 -2.67
CA PHE A 137 16.13 1.98 -3.73
C PHE A 137 15.92 0.62 -4.39
N ALA A 138 15.75 0.62 -5.71
CA ALA A 138 15.60 -0.60 -6.51
C ALA A 138 16.67 -0.64 -7.60
N TYR A 139 17.58 -1.61 -7.52
CA TYR A 139 18.58 -1.87 -8.55
C TYR A 139 18.07 -3.01 -9.43
N ASP A 140 17.74 -2.69 -10.70
CA ASP A 140 17.08 -3.59 -11.63
C ASP A 140 18.00 -3.98 -12.79
N MET A 141 18.59 -5.15 -12.71
CA MET A 141 19.49 -5.74 -13.70
C MET A 141 18.85 -6.92 -14.44
N ARG A 142 17.53 -6.97 -14.47
CA ARG A 142 16.81 -7.99 -15.25
C ARG A 142 16.95 -7.72 -16.74
N ASN A 143 17.03 -8.79 -17.54
CA ASN A 143 17.05 -8.69 -19.00
C ASN A 143 15.75 -8.07 -19.57
N GLN A 144 14.63 -8.25 -18.87
CA GLN A 144 13.34 -7.65 -19.22
C GLN A 144 12.44 -7.54 -17.97
N ARG A 145 11.53 -6.56 -17.97
CA ARG A 145 10.64 -6.34 -16.82
C ARG A 145 9.50 -7.35 -16.75
N TYR A 146 8.97 -7.76 -17.90
CA TYR A 146 7.89 -8.74 -17.99
C TYR A 146 8.47 -10.13 -18.28
N LYS A 147 8.12 -11.12 -17.44
CA LYS A 147 8.65 -12.50 -17.52
C LYS A 147 10.18 -12.57 -17.65
N PRO A 148 10.93 -11.99 -16.72
CA PRO A 148 12.39 -12.01 -16.79
C PRO A 148 12.91 -13.45 -16.77
N THR A 149 13.91 -13.72 -17.59
CA THR A 149 14.57 -15.04 -17.71
C THR A 149 16.01 -15.01 -17.23
N ASP A 150 16.58 -13.81 -17.02
CA ASP A 150 17.96 -13.63 -16.56
C ASP A 150 18.11 -12.31 -15.78
N GLY A 151 19.13 -12.27 -14.92
CA GLY A 151 19.48 -11.10 -14.12
C GLY A 151 18.84 -11.10 -12.73
N TYR A 152 18.79 -9.96 -12.10
CA TYR A 152 18.26 -9.81 -10.75
C TYR A 152 17.65 -8.43 -10.52
N ILE A 153 16.82 -8.33 -9.50
CA ILE A 153 16.37 -7.06 -8.92
C ILE A 153 16.55 -7.10 -7.41
N SER A 154 17.19 -6.06 -6.89
CA SER A 154 17.44 -5.86 -5.47
C SER A 154 16.70 -4.60 -5.01
N ARG A 155 15.91 -4.70 -3.94
CA ARG A 155 15.18 -3.57 -3.35
C ARG A 155 15.51 -3.42 -1.89
N PHE A 156 15.80 -2.20 -1.49
CA PHE A 156 15.89 -1.80 -0.09
C PHE A 156 14.84 -0.74 0.18
N THR A 157 13.93 -1.02 1.09
CA THR A 157 12.87 -0.09 1.53
C THR A 157 13.07 0.24 3.00
N GLN A 158 12.99 1.52 3.32
CA GLN A 158 13.01 2.00 4.70
C GLN A 158 11.80 2.90 4.95
N ASN A 159 11.14 2.68 6.09
CA ASN A 159 10.11 3.56 6.60
C ASN A 159 10.64 4.24 7.88
N VAL A 160 10.80 5.55 7.81
CA VAL A 160 11.34 6.37 8.90
C VAL A 160 10.20 7.11 9.57
N PRO A 161 9.92 6.88 10.85
CA PRO A 161 8.89 7.62 11.56
C PRO A 161 9.33 9.07 11.74
N LEU A 162 8.49 10.02 11.30
CA LEU A 162 8.66 11.47 11.49
C LEU A 162 7.84 11.95 12.69
N ILE A 163 6.60 11.50 12.77
CA ILE A 163 5.66 11.72 13.87
C ILE A 163 5.01 10.38 14.12
N SER A 164 5.17 9.83 15.31
CA SER A 164 4.58 8.54 15.67
C SER A 164 4.67 8.33 17.17
N ASP A 165 3.73 7.60 17.73
CA ASP A 165 3.80 7.14 19.12
C ASP A 165 4.82 5.99 19.28
N SER A 166 5.15 5.30 18.18
CA SER A 166 6.20 4.27 18.10
C SER A 166 7.25 4.68 17.06
N TYR A 167 8.47 4.94 17.51
CA TYR A 167 9.59 5.34 16.64
C TYR A 167 10.35 4.15 16.08
N ASP A 168 9.64 3.12 15.64
CA ASP A 168 10.23 1.93 15.07
C ASP A 168 10.66 2.15 13.61
N LEU A 169 11.96 2.03 13.36
CA LEU A 169 12.54 2.09 12.02
C LEU A 169 12.36 0.73 11.33
N LYS A 170 11.54 0.67 10.28
CA LYS A 170 11.31 -0.55 9.53
C LYS A 170 12.20 -0.60 8.28
N ASN A 171 13.02 -1.65 8.18
CA ASN A 171 13.84 -1.95 7.02
C ASN A 171 13.34 -3.24 6.35
N THR A 172 13.25 -3.22 5.03
CA THR A 172 12.87 -4.39 4.22
C THR A 172 13.87 -4.54 3.07
N TYR A 173 14.40 -5.73 2.90
CA TYR A 173 15.26 -6.08 1.79
C TYR A 173 14.62 -7.21 0.98
N ASP A 174 14.47 -7.01 -0.33
CA ASP A 174 13.93 -8.00 -1.28
C ASP A 174 14.94 -8.21 -2.40
N LEU A 175 15.35 -9.46 -2.63
CA LEU A 175 16.23 -9.87 -3.71
C LEU A 175 15.55 -10.96 -4.53
N LYS A 176 15.43 -10.74 -5.84
CA LYS A 176 14.91 -11.74 -6.79
C LYS A 176 15.95 -11.96 -7.87
N ILE A 177 16.35 -13.22 -8.05
CA ILE A 177 17.32 -13.66 -9.05
C ILE A 177 16.58 -14.54 -10.07
N TYR A 178 16.82 -14.30 -11.35
CA TYR A 178 16.17 -15.00 -12.46
C TYR A 178 17.23 -15.75 -13.25
N ASN A 179 17.00 -17.03 -13.47
CA ASN A 179 17.84 -17.90 -14.30
C ASN A 179 16.94 -18.84 -15.09
N GLN A 180 17.22 -19.01 -16.35
CA GLN A 180 16.55 -20.00 -17.18
C GLN A 180 17.23 -21.37 -17.00
N PHE A 181 16.47 -22.36 -16.53
CA PHE A 181 17.01 -23.72 -16.31
C PHE A 181 17.01 -24.60 -17.55
N PHE A 182 16.12 -24.31 -18.51
CA PHE A 182 16.01 -25.04 -19.76
C PHE A 182 15.95 -24.07 -20.92
N ASN A 183 16.83 -24.24 -21.91
CA ASN A 183 16.70 -23.61 -23.21
C ASN A 183 15.76 -24.48 -24.05
N GLU A 184 14.59 -23.96 -24.41
CA GLU A 184 13.79 -24.53 -25.50
C GLU A 184 14.33 -24.13 -26.87
#